data_1f4093b92dff1c932c291727c38b3b9e
#
_entry.id   1f4093b92dff1c932c291727c38b3b9e
#
_cell.length_a   1.000
_cell.length_b   1.000
_cell.length_c   1.000
_cell.angle_alpha   90.00
_cell.angle_beta   90.00
_cell.angle_gamma   90.00
#
_symmetry.space_group_name_H-M   'P 1'
#
loop_
_entity.id
_entity.type
_entity.pdbx_description
1 polymer ?
#
loop_
_entity_poly.entity_id
_entity_poly.type
_entity_poly.pdbx_seq_one_letter_code
_entity_poly.pdbx_strand_id
1 'polypeptide(L)'
;MTLIKSISGIRGTIGGHVTDGLNPISTAQFTAAYASFIRQQTKKARPLIIVGRDARISGIMVNRIVTGTLLGMGCDVIDIGLATTPTTEMAVTGKQADGGIILTASHNPKQWNALKLLNSRGEFLSDAEGKEILRIAESEGFDFADVDNIGGILSEESYLDEHIQAVLALPSVDVEAIRQADFHVAFDSVNSVGGIALPALFEALGVKHVTALNAEPTGHFAHNPEPLPEHLTEICAAIGSSKVDVGFVVDPDVDRLAIIDERGAFFGEEYTLVAVSDYLLQLNGGGNTVSNLSSTRALRDVTERHGGSYTAAAVGEVNVVTKMKETGALIGGEGNGGVIYPELHYGRDALVGIALFLTLLAKSGKKVSELRATYPNYAMSKQRVDLPSDVDAGALLERLAKEYSDKGDINLIDGVKIDLPTEWVHVRRSNTEPIIRIYTEAPTAEEAQRLADEFKAVLLSYLN
;
A
#
# COMPACT_ATOMS: atom_id res chain seq x y z
N MET A 1 22.86 -10.72 2.07
CA MET A 1 22.06 -9.54 1.69
C MET A 1 21.09 -9.96 0.60
N THR A 2 19.97 -9.27 0.45
CA THR A 2 18.86 -9.73 -0.40
C THR A 2 18.52 -8.67 -1.44
N LEU A 3 18.42 -9.06 -2.71
CA LEU A 3 17.87 -8.27 -3.80
C LEU A 3 16.66 -9.02 -4.37
N ILE A 4 15.49 -8.41 -4.27
CA ILE A 4 14.24 -8.94 -4.79
C ILE A 4 13.87 -8.12 -6.03
N LYS A 5 13.79 -8.79 -7.16
CA LYS A 5 13.36 -8.23 -8.43
C LYS A 5 11.91 -8.67 -8.63
N SER A 6 10.97 -7.75 -8.45
CA SER A 6 9.54 -8.07 -8.55
C SER A 6 8.82 -7.03 -9.42
N ILE A 7 7.59 -7.35 -9.77
CA ILE A 7 6.69 -6.47 -10.53
C ILE A 7 6.46 -5.15 -9.78
N SER A 8 6.36 -5.20 -8.45
CA SER A 8 6.16 -4.03 -7.59
C SER A 8 7.43 -3.21 -7.36
N GLY A 9 8.50 -3.46 -8.11
CA GLY A 9 9.76 -2.74 -8.05
C GLY A 9 10.96 -3.59 -7.63
N ILE A 10 12.10 -2.93 -7.58
CA ILE A 10 13.39 -3.53 -7.22
C ILE A 10 13.68 -3.19 -5.76
N ARG A 11 13.62 -4.18 -4.89
CA ARG A 11 13.75 -4.02 -3.44
C ARG A 11 14.96 -4.78 -2.92
N GLY A 12 15.71 -4.19 -2.00
CA GLY A 12 16.85 -4.88 -1.41
C GLY A 12 17.32 -4.28 -0.09
N THR A 13 18.11 -5.06 0.63
CA THR A 13 18.87 -4.54 1.77
C THR A 13 20.03 -3.69 1.26
N ILE A 14 20.27 -2.56 1.90
CA ILE A 14 21.33 -1.62 1.50
C ILE A 14 22.70 -2.16 1.89
N GLY A 15 23.62 -2.13 0.93
CA GLY A 15 25.02 -2.55 1.11
C GLY A 15 25.32 -3.96 0.58
N GLY A 16 26.44 -4.53 1.00
CA GLY A 16 26.91 -5.87 0.60
C GLY A 16 27.82 -5.87 -0.63
N HIS A 17 28.04 -7.08 -1.14
CA HIS A 17 28.78 -7.27 -2.39
C HIS A 17 27.99 -6.74 -3.59
N VAL A 18 28.64 -6.44 -4.68
CA VAL A 18 28.02 -5.88 -5.90
C VAL A 18 26.84 -6.71 -6.45
N THR A 19 26.84 -8.00 -6.21
CA THR A 19 25.75 -8.92 -6.60
C THR A 19 24.64 -9.04 -5.57
N ASP A 20 24.83 -8.48 -4.37
CA ASP A 20 23.94 -8.67 -3.24
C ASP A 20 23.27 -7.36 -2.84
N GLY A 21 21.98 -7.39 -2.63
CA GLY A 21 21.25 -6.23 -2.11
C GLY A 21 21.10 -5.05 -3.09
N LEU A 22 20.53 -3.97 -2.58
CA LEU A 22 20.39 -2.71 -3.30
C LEU A 22 21.61 -1.83 -3.01
N ASN A 23 22.50 -1.72 -3.98
CA ASN A 23 23.75 -0.97 -3.91
C ASN A 23 23.84 0.05 -5.07
N PRO A 24 24.84 0.94 -5.10
CA PRO A 24 24.95 1.96 -6.15
C PRO A 24 24.92 1.41 -7.58
N ILE A 25 25.53 0.24 -7.81
CA ILE A 25 25.61 -0.36 -9.16
C ILE A 25 24.24 -0.89 -9.59
N SER A 26 23.59 -1.70 -8.74
CA SER A 26 22.24 -2.21 -9.04
C SER A 26 21.21 -1.09 -9.15
N THR A 27 21.31 -0.06 -8.32
CA THR A 27 20.45 1.13 -8.41
C THR A 27 20.59 1.82 -9.77
N ALA A 28 21.81 2.08 -10.23
CA ALA A 28 22.05 2.69 -11.54
C ALA A 28 21.56 1.79 -12.68
N GLN A 29 21.86 0.49 -12.63
CA GLN A 29 21.46 -0.49 -13.65
C GLN A 29 19.94 -0.52 -13.86
N PHE A 30 19.15 -0.66 -12.77
CA PHE A 30 17.69 -0.72 -12.87
C PHE A 30 17.08 0.63 -13.23
N THR A 31 17.68 1.74 -12.80
CA THR A 31 17.26 3.08 -13.22
C THR A 31 17.49 3.30 -14.72
N ALA A 32 18.64 2.90 -15.24
CA ALA A 32 18.93 2.99 -16.68
C ALA A 32 17.99 2.11 -17.50
N ALA A 33 17.70 0.89 -17.03
CA ALA A 33 16.74 0.00 -17.67
C ALA A 33 15.32 0.60 -17.70
N TYR A 34 14.88 1.19 -16.59
CA TYR A 34 13.58 1.88 -16.52
C TYR A 34 13.53 3.08 -17.47
N ALA A 35 14.55 3.94 -17.49
CA ALA A 35 14.63 5.08 -18.39
C ALA A 35 14.58 4.64 -19.85
N SER A 36 15.30 3.57 -20.21
CA SER A 36 15.27 2.96 -21.55
C SER A 36 13.86 2.47 -21.90
N PHE A 37 13.18 1.78 -20.97
CA PHE A 37 11.81 1.33 -21.14
C PHE A 37 10.86 2.51 -21.41
N ILE A 38 10.89 3.56 -20.57
CA ILE A 38 10.05 4.76 -20.75
C ILE A 38 10.30 5.42 -22.10
N ARG A 39 11.56 5.56 -22.52
CA ARG A 39 11.91 6.11 -23.82
C ARG A 39 11.33 5.29 -24.98
N GLN A 40 11.38 3.96 -24.88
CA GLN A 40 10.79 3.07 -25.89
C GLN A 40 9.27 3.21 -25.98
N GLN A 41 8.59 3.36 -24.82
CA GLN A 41 7.14 3.52 -24.77
C GLN A 41 6.67 4.87 -25.30
N THR A 42 7.32 5.96 -24.89
CA THR A 42 6.91 7.33 -25.22
C THR A 42 7.44 7.82 -26.56
N LYS A 43 8.54 7.24 -27.04
CA LYS A 43 9.32 7.70 -28.22
C LYS A 43 9.79 9.15 -28.10
N LYS A 44 9.83 9.70 -26.88
CA LYS A 44 10.35 11.04 -26.60
C LYS A 44 11.88 11.01 -26.55
N ALA A 45 12.53 12.03 -27.07
CA ALA A 45 13.98 12.21 -26.95
C ALA A 45 14.37 12.48 -25.48
N ARG A 46 13.54 13.26 -24.76
CA ARG A 46 13.74 13.65 -23.35
C ARG A 46 12.47 13.36 -22.55
N PRO A 47 12.28 12.13 -22.04
CA PRO A 47 11.18 11.84 -21.15
C PRO A 47 11.31 12.58 -19.82
N LEU A 48 10.18 12.97 -19.23
CA LEU A 48 10.11 13.61 -17.92
C LEU A 48 9.79 12.54 -16.85
N ILE A 49 10.60 12.47 -15.80
CA ILE A 49 10.45 11.51 -14.71
C ILE A 49 10.30 12.25 -13.37
N ILE A 50 9.28 11.88 -12.61
CA ILE A 50 9.12 12.32 -11.21
C ILE A 50 9.95 11.41 -10.31
N VAL A 51 10.64 11.97 -9.32
CA VAL A 51 11.35 11.22 -8.29
C VAL A 51 10.89 11.72 -6.93
N GLY A 52 10.39 10.80 -6.10
CA GLY A 52 10.03 11.06 -4.70
C GLY A 52 10.63 10.01 -3.78
N ARG A 53 10.76 10.29 -2.48
CA ARG A 53 11.30 9.34 -1.51
C ARG A 53 10.69 9.47 -0.13
N ASP A 54 10.68 8.36 0.61
CA ASP A 54 10.44 8.41 2.06
C ASP A 54 11.67 8.93 2.83
N ALA A 55 11.59 8.94 4.17
CA ALA A 55 12.66 9.47 5.01
C ALA A 55 13.76 8.45 5.34
N ARG A 56 13.77 7.24 4.74
CA ARG A 56 14.81 6.23 4.99
C ARG A 56 16.21 6.82 4.89
N ILE A 57 17.09 6.43 5.84
CA ILE A 57 18.46 6.94 5.95
C ILE A 57 19.23 6.79 4.62
N SER A 58 18.99 5.70 3.89
CA SER A 58 19.60 5.46 2.58
C SER A 58 19.03 6.29 1.44
N GLY A 59 17.90 6.97 1.68
CA GLY A 59 17.12 7.68 0.65
C GLY A 59 17.93 8.71 -0.12
N ILE A 60 18.73 9.54 0.57
CA ILE A 60 19.58 10.56 -0.09
C ILE A 60 20.60 9.92 -1.04
N MET A 61 21.27 8.84 -0.62
CA MET A 61 22.25 8.15 -1.46
C MET A 61 21.58 7.55 -2.70
N VAL A 62 20.46 6.84 -2.51
CA VAL A 62 19.72 6.22 -3.61
C VAL A 62 19.16 7.27 -4.56
N ASN A 63 18.59 8.36 -4.04
CA ASN A 63 18.06 9.47 -4.86
C ASN A 63 19.13 10.07 -5.77
N ARG A 64 20.32 10.37 -5.26
CA ARG A 64 21.41 10.95 -6.06
C ARG A 64 21.86 10.03 -7.18
N ILE A 65 21.88 8.71 -6.96
CA ILE A 65 22.23 7.73 -7.99
C ILE A 65 21.13 7.67 -9.05
N VAL A 66 19.87 7.57 -8.62
CA VAL A 66 18.72 7.54 -9.50
C VAL A 66 18.67 8.80 -10.38
N THR A 67 18.71 9.98 -9.76
CA THR A 67 18.66 11.26 -10.47
C THR A 67 19.82 11.39 -11.45
N GLY A 68 21.06 11.16 -10.99
CA GLY A 68 22.24 11.23 -11.86
C GLY A 68 22.16 10.24 -13.04
N THR A 69 21.65 9.03 -12.81
CA THR A 69 21.47 8.03 -13.87
C THR A 69 20.39 8.47 -14.87
N LEU A 70 19.25 8.99 -14.41
CA LEU A 70 18.19 9.53 -15.29
C LEU A 70 18.72 10.64 -16.19
N LEU A 71 19.49 11.59 -15.61
CA LEU A 71 20.13 12.66 -16.42
C LEU A 71 21.07 12.05 -17.47
N GLY A 72 21.91 11.10 -17.07
CA GLY A 72 22.83 10.39 -17.99
C GLY A 72 22.10 9.58 -19.06
N MET A 73 20.86 9.17 -18.81
CA MET A 73 19.99 8.54 -19.80
C MET A 73 19.25 9.55 -20.68
N GLY A 74 19.46 10.86 -20.52
CA GLY A 74 18.80 11.93 -21.26
C GLY A 74 17.36 12.20 -20.84
N CYS A 75 16.96 11.80 -19.63
CA CYS A 75 15.67 12.13 -19.06
C CYS A 75 15.73 13.45 -18.30
N ASP A 76 14.66 14.25 -18.40
CA ASP A 76 14.47 15.39 -17.50
C ASP A 76 13.82 14.88 -16.19
N VAL A 77 14.13 15.52 -15.07
CA VAL A 77 13.71 15.11 -13.73
C VAL A 77 13.03 16.26 -13.00
N ILE A 78 11.92 15.96 -12.34
CA ILE A 78 11.38 16.73 -11.22
C ILE A 78 11.58 15.89 -9.97
N ASP A 79 12.43 16.35 -9.05
CA ASP A 79 12.65 15.74 -7.75
C ASP A 79 11.75 16.41 -6.71
N ILE A 80 10.72 15.71 -6.24
CA ILE A 80 9.78 16.25 -5.24
C ILE A 80 10.24 16.00 -3.80
N GLY A 81 11.43 15.49 -3.61
CA GLY A 81 12.09 15.35 -2.31
C GLY A 81 11.44 14.31 -1.41
N LEU A 82 11.23 14.68 -0.13
CA LEU A 82 10.48 13.88 0.83
C LEU A 82 9.00 13.90 0.46
N ALA A 83 8.49 12.78 0.01
CA ALA A 83 7.12 12.65 -0.47
C ALA A 83 6.53 11.28 -0.11
N THR A 84 5.21 11.24 0.01
CA THR A 84 4.48 9.99 0.15
C THR A 84 4.40 9.24 -1.19
N THR A 85 4.13 7.93 -1.15
CA THR A 85 3.85 7.15 -2.36
C THR A 85 2.72 7.79 -3.15
N PRO A 86 1.51 8.04 -2.59
CA PRO A 86 0.42 8.65 -3.35
C PRO A 86 0.72 10.08 -3.86
N THR A 87 1.45 10.89 -3.10
CA THR A 87 1.87 12.23 -3.61
C THR A 87 2.73 12.11 -4.86
N THR A 88 3.64 11.11 -4.90
CA THR A 88 4.49 10.88 -6.06
C THR A 88 3.68 10.38 -7.27
N GLU A 89 2.72 9.48 -7.04
CA GLU A 89 1.79 8.98 -8.06
C GLU A 89 0.98 10.12 -8.70
N MET A 90 0.42 11.00 -7.85
CA MET A 90 -0.33 12.17 -8.31
C MET A 90 0.54 13.21 -9.03
N ALA A 91 1.79 13.38 -8.59
CA ALA A 91 2.73 14.28 -9.26
C ALA A 91 3.04 13.85 -10.70
N VAL A 92 3.10 12.52 -10.97
CA VAL A 92 3.29 12.01 -12.35
C VAL A 92 2.18 12.52 -13.26
N THR A 93 0.93 12.37 -12.88
CA THR A 93 -0.22 12.81 -13.69
C THR A 93 -0.35 14.32 -13.71
N GLY A 94 -0.21 15.00 -12.57
CA GLY A 94 -0.37 16.45 -12.45
C GLY A 94 0.70 17.25 -13.19
N LYS A 95 1.93 16.74 -13.26
CA LYS A 95 3.03 17.35 -14.05
C LYS A 95 3.11 16.78 -15.48
N GLN A 96 2.19 15.90 -15.88
CA GLN A 96 2.18 15.23 -17.19
C GLN A 96 3.50 14.53 -17.50
N ALA A 97 4.10 13.91 -16.49
CA ALA A 97 5.35 13.20 -16.63
C ALA A 97 5.14 11.84 -17.34
N ASP A 98 6.21 11.30 -17.89
CA ASP A 98 6.21 10.04 -18.63
C ASP A 98 6.30 8.84 -17.72
N GLY A 99 6.67 9.06 -16.46
CA GLY A 99 6.73 8.05 -15.41
C GLY A 99 7.26 8.62 -14.10
N GLY A 100 7.47 7.75 -13.11
CA GLY A 100 8.00 8.14 -11.82
C GLY A 100 8.76 7.02 -11.12
N ILE A 101 9.58 7.39 -10.16
CA ILE A 101 10.30 6.46 -9.27
C ILE A 101 10.08 6.91 -7.84
N ILE A 102 9.57 6.01 -7.02
CA ILE A 102 9.43 6.23 -5.58
C ILE A 102 10.51 5.43 -4.86
N LEU A 103 11.30 6.10 -4.04
CA LEU A 103 12.40 5.50 -3.28
C LEU A 103 11.93 5.17 -1.87
N THR A 104 11.35 3.99 -1.71
CA THR A 104 10.80 3.49 -0.45
C THR A 104 10.70 1.98 -0.44
N ALA A 105 10.89 1.36 0.71
CA ALA A 105 10.57 -0.04 0.92
C ALA A 105 9.31 -0.22 1.79
N SER A 106 8.41 0.79 1.83
CA SER A 106 7.17 0.78 2.60
C SER A 106 7.42 0.34 4.06
N HIS A 107 6.70 -0.65 4.56
CA HIS A 107 6.77 -1.19 5.92
C HIS A 107 8.01 -2.07 6.21
N ASN A 108 8.92 -2.28 5.26
CA ASN A 108 10.13 -3.04 5.55
C ASN A 108 11.04 -2.30 6.53
N PRO A 109 11.82 -3.02 7.37
CA PRO A 109 12.76 -2.42 8.32
C PRO A 109 13.78 -1.48 7.68
N LYS A 110 14.42 -0.63 8.50
CA LYS A 110 15.28 0.49 8.08
C LYS A 110 16.43 0.14 7.12
N GLN A 111 16.91 -1.11 7.14
CA GLN A 111 18.00 -1.58 6.27
C GLN A 111 17.56 -1.85 4.82
N TRP A 112 16.26 -1.82 4.53
CA TRP A 112 15.71 -1.99 3.19
C TRP A 112 15.49 -0.65 2.49
N ASN A 113 15.59 -0.67 1.15
CA ASN A 113 15.05 0.37 0.28
C ASN A 113 14.61 -0.27 -1.03
N ALA A 114 13.90 0.48 -1.88
CA ALA A 114 13.46 0.00 -3.18
C ALA A 114 13.32 1.13 -4.19
N LEU A 115 13.30 0.74 -5.46
CA LEU A 115 12.83 1.55 -6.58
C LEU A 115 11.43 1.04 -6.94
N LYS A 116 10.37 1.75 -6.54
CA LYS A 116 9.01 1.51 -6.99
C LYS A 116 8.80 2.31 -8.28
N LEU A 117 8.44 1.64 -9.36
CA LEU A 117 8.41 2.22 -10.72
C LEU A 117 6.98 2.49 -11.16
N LEU A 118 6.74 3.69 -11.67
CA LEU A 118 5.42 4.15 -12.10
C LEU A 118 5.38 4.34 -13.62
N ASN A 119 4.22 4.11 -14.22
CA ASN A 119 3.92 4.49 -15.59
C ASN A 119 3.43 5.96 -15.68
N SER A 120 3.12 6.44 -16.89
CA SER A 120 2.65 7.81 -17.13
C SER A 120 1.26 8.13 -16.54
N ARG A 121 0.55 7.14 -16.03
CA ARG A 121 -0.71 7.33 -15.30
C ARG A 121 -0.52 7.46 -13.79
N GLY A 122 0.72 7.48 -13.31
CA GLY A 122 1.03 7.47 -11.88
C GLY A 122 0.73 6.13 -11.19
N GLU A 123 0.63 5.03 -11.94
CA GLU A 123 0.31 3.71 -11.43
C GLU A 123 1.54 2.81 -11.43
N PHE A 124 1.60 1.83 -10.54
CA PHE A 124 2.64 0.81 -10.61
C PHE A 124 2.59 0.05 -11.93
N LEU A 125 3.76 -0.40 -12.36
CA LEU A 125 3.91 -1.15 -13.60
C LEU A 125 3.18 -2.50 -13.53
N SER A 126 2.63 -2.93 -14.66
CA SER A 126 2.08 -4.26 -14.84
C SER A 126 3.19 -5.33 -14.83
N ASP A 127 2.79 -6.61 -14.68
CA ASP A 127 3.72 -7.75 -14.74
C ASP A 127 4.52 -7.77 -16.04
N ALA A 128 3.88 -7.48 -17.17
CA ALA A 128 4.54 -7.44 -18.47
C ALA A 128 5.59 -6.32 -18.58
N GLU A 129 5.26 -5.12 -18.08
CA GLU A 129 6.16 -3.97 -18.06
C GLU A 129 7.35 -4.22 -17.12
N GLY A 130 7.10 -4.78 -15.93
CA GLY A 130 8.14 -5.14 -14.98
C GLY A 130 9.12 -6.20 -15.53
N LYS A 131 8.61 -7.23 -16.19
CA LYS A 131 9.43 -8.26 -16.85
C LYS A 131 10.30 -7.67 -17.98
N GLU A 132 9.76 -6.72 -18.75
CA GLU A 132 10.53 -6.07 -19.79
C GLU A 132 11.68 -5.23 -19.22
N ILE A 133 11.45 -4.50 -18.13
CA ILE A 133 12.53 -3.75 -17.46
C ILE A 133 13.61 -4.70 -16.92
N LEU A 134 13.23 -5.83 -16.33
CA LEU A 134 14.20 -6.83 -15.88
C LEU A 134 15.02 -7.39 -17.04
N ARG A 135 14.37 -7.68 -18.17
CA ARG A 135 15.05 -8.13 -19.40
C ARG A 135 16.06 -7.09 -19.90
N ILE A 136 15.67 -5.81 -19.94
CA ILE A 136 16.57 -4.70 -20.36
C ILE A 136 17.76 -4.60 -19.38
N ALA A 137 17.52 -4.69 -18.08
CA ALA A 137 18.57 -4.63 -17.07
C ALA A 137 19.55 -5.79 -17.18
N GLU A 138 19.06 -7.03 -17.40
CA GLU A 138 19.88 -8.24 -17.49
C GLU A 138 20.72 -8.28 -18.79
N SER A 139 20.18 -7.74 -19.88
CA SER A 139 20.90 -7.67 -21.16
C SER A 139 21.77 -6.44 -21.29
N GLU A 140 21.79 -5.54 -20.29
CA GLU A 140 22.41 -4.19 -20.38
C GLU A 140 21.96 -3.44 -21.65
N GLY A 141 20.70 -3.64 -22.07
CA GLY A 141 20.12 -3.14 -23.32
C GLY A 141 19.75 -1.65 -23.26
N PHE A 142 20.69 -0.80 -22.82
CA PHE A 142 20.50 0.65 -22.72
C PHE A 142 21.80 1.38 -23.08
N ASP A 143 21.62 2.55 -23.73
CA ASP A 143 22.71 3.46 -24.07
C ASP A 143 22.53 4.78 -23.31
N PHE A 144 23.62 5.31 -22.77
CA PHE A 144 23.64 6.64 -22.16
C PHE A 144 23.65 7.75 -23.23
N ALA A 145 23.12 8.91 -22.85
CA ALA A 145 23.13 10.09 -23.71
C ALA A 145 24.56 10.62 -23.88
N ASP A 146 24.83 11.20 -25.07
CA ASP A 146 26.02 12.00 -25.27
C ASP A 146 25.91 13.35 -24.53
N VAL A 147 27.01 14.12 -24.51
CA VAL A 147 27.12 15.35 -23.73
C VAL A 147 26.05 16.40 -24.09
N ASP A 148 25.61 16.44 -25.34
CA ASP A 148 24.64 17.41 -25.83
C ASP A 148 23.18 17.02 -25.51
N ASN A 149 22.98 15.76 -25.14
CA ASN A 149 21.67 15.16 -24.89
C ASN A 149 21.44 14.73 -23.39
N ILE A 150 22.34 15.10 -22.50
CA ILE A 150 22.15 14.89 -21.05
C ILE A 150 20.89 15.62 -20.59
N GLY A 151 20.07 14.95 -19.76
CA GLY A 151 18.86 15.51 -19.16
C GLY A 151 19.15 16.61 -18.11
N GLY A 152 18.11 17.25 -17.62
CA GLY A 152 18.18 18.31 -16.61
C GLY A 152 17.25 18.09 -15.44
N ILE A 153 17.58 18.68 -14.28
CA ILE A 153 16.64 18.81 -13.16
C ILE A 153 15.82 20.08 -13.42
N LEU A 154 14.49 19.91 -13.61
CA LEU A 154 13.59 21.02 -13.95
C LEU A 154 13.04 21.70 -12.71
N SER A 155 12.82 20.96 -11.61
CA SER A 155 12.35 21.48 -10.34
C SER A 155 12.76 20.53 -9.21
N GLU A 156 12.88 21.08 -7.99
CA GLU A 156 13.11 20.37 -6.72
C GLU A 156 12.06 20.83 -5.68
N GLU A 157 10.79 20.91 -6.08
CA GLU A 157 9.69 21.38 -5.24
C GLU A 157 8.73 20.23 -4.86
N SER A 158 8.23 20.28 -3.63
CA SER A 158 7.20 19.35 -3.14
C SER A 158 5.94 19.42 -4.00
N TYR A 159 5.18 18.32 -4.03
CA TYR A 159 3.86 18.23 -4.63
C TYR A 159 2.77 17.96 -3.59
N LEU A 160 3.08 18.09 -2.31
CA LEU A 160 2.17 17.75 -1.21
C LEU A 160 0.95 18.68 -1.16
N ASP A 161 1.15 19.97 -1.37
CA ASP A 161 0.06 20.95 -1.31
C ASP A 161 -0.98 20.69 -2.39
N GLU A 162 -0.56 20.41 -3.63
CA GLU A 162 -1.45 20.05 -4.74
C GLU A 162 -2.22 18.75 -4.45
N HIS A 163 -1.56 17.76 -3.85
CA HIS A 163 -2.22 16.52 -3.43
C HIS A 163 -3.29 16.81 -2.36
N ILE A 164 -2.95 17.54 -1.30
CA ILE A 164 -3.91 17.92 -0.25
C ILE A 164 -5.08 18.70 -0.84
N GLN A 165 -4.85 19.68 -1.70
CA GLN A 165 -5.92 20.44 -2.34
C GLN A 165 -6.84 19.54 -3.18
N ALA A 166 -6.30 18.54 -3.86
CA ALA A 166 -7.10 17.57 -4.59
C ALA A 166 -7.97 16.71 -3.66
N VAL A 167 -7.45 16.29 -2.50
CA VAL A 167 -8.23 15.59 -1.47
C VAL A 167 -9.37 16.46 -0.94
N LEU A 168 -9.10 17.72 -0.61
CA LEU A 168 -10.12 18.66 -0.12
C LEU A 168 -11.19 19.00 -1.16
N ALA A 169 -10.87 18.93 -2.44
CA ALA A 169 -11.80 19.22 -3.53
C ALA A 169 -12.77 18.06 -3.82
N LEU A 170 -12.58 16.88 -3.24
CA LEU A 170 -13.46 15.74 -3.43
C LEU A 170 -14.86 16.02 -2.85
N PRO A 171 -15.96 15.79 -3.59
CA PRO A 171 -17.32 15.98 -3.09
C PRO A 171 -17.65 15.11 -1.86
N SER A 172 -16.92 14.02 -1.68
CA SER A 172 -17.03 13.09 -0.55
C SER A 172 -16.33 13.58 0.71
N VAL A 173 -15.50 14.63 0.65
CA VAL A 173 -14.81 15.23 1.80
C VAL A 173 -15.55 16.50 2.26
N ASP A 174 -16.02 16.48 3.49
CA ASP A 174 -16.76 17.59 4.10
C ASP A 174 -15.89 18.31 5.15
N VAL A 175 -15.05 19.21 4.67
CA VAL A 175 -14.11 19.99 5.51
C VAL A 175 -14.85 20.78 6.60
N GLU A 176 -16.05 21.31 6.30
CA GLU A 176 -16.81 22.09 7.28
C GLU A 176 -17.35 21.20 8.41
N ALA A 177 -17.85 20.00 8.08
CA ALA A 177 -18.28 19.04 9.10
C ALA A 177 -17.10 18.61 10.01
N ILE A 178 -15.93 18.36 9.43
CA ILE A 178 -14.70 18.04 10.21
C ILE A 178 -14.33 19.19 11.15
N ARG A 179 -14.33 20.42 10.64
CA ARG A 179 -14.01 21.62 11.42
C ARG A 179 -14.96 21.84 12.59
N GLN A 180 -16.28 21.62 12.35
CA GLN A 180 -17.32 21.78 13.37
C GLN A 180 -17.28 20.70 14.44
N ALA A 181 -16.81 19.48 14.09
CA ALA A 181 -16.67 18.39 15.03
C ALA A 181 -15.58 18.64 16.09
N ASP A 182 -14.62 19.55 15.80
CA ASP A 182 -13.54 19.99 16.69
C ASP A 182 -12.74 18.82 17.30
N PHE A 183 -12.42 17.82 16.48
CA PHE A 183 -11.74 16.61 16.90
C PHE A 183 -10.34 16.89 17.49
N HIS A 184 -9.98 16.15 18.54
CA HIS A 184 -8.61 15.96 18.96
C HIS A 184 -8.06 14.68 18.31
N VAL A 185 -7.12 14.85 17.39
CA VAL A 185 -6.48 13.78 16.63
C VAL A 185 -5.09 13.46 17.19
N ALA A 186 -4.78 12.19 17.35
CA ALA A 186 -3.39 11.75 17.52
C ALA A 186 -2.88 11.08 16.25
N PHE A 187 -1.57 11.17 15.97
CA PHE A 187 -0.98 10.40 14.89
C PHE A 187 0.42 9.91 15.20
N ASP A 188 0.80 8.81 14.55
CA ASP A 188 2.16 8.27 14.53
C ASP A 188 2.60 8.04 13.08
N SER A 189 3.76 8.58 12.72
CA SER A 189 4.31 8.52 11.36
C SER A 189 5.65 7.78 11.29
N VAL A 190 5.99 7.03 12.32
CA VAL A 190 7.17 6.16 12.42
C VAL A 190 8.48 6.85 11.97
N ASN A 191 8.64 8.13 12.29
CA ASN A 191 9.77 8.98 11.88
C ASN A 191 10.02 9.02 10.38
N SER A 192 8.93 9.05 9.59
CA SER A 192 9.00 9.15 8.13
C SER A 192 8.15 10.30 7.58
N VAL A 193 7.84 10.27 6.28
CA VAL A 193 7.21 11.39 5.57
C VAL A 193 5.79 11.70 6.01
N GLY A 194 5.13 10.79 6.72
CA GLY A 194 3.86 11.07 7.40
C GLY A 194 3.96 12.23 8.40
N GLY A 195 5.15 12.46 9.00
CA GLY A 195 5.42 13.60 9.88
C GLY A 195 5.40 14.96 9.18
N ILE A 196 5.49 14.99 7.86
CA ILE A 196 5.30 16.19 7.04
C ILE A 196 3.86 16.22 6.51
N ALA A 197 3.38 15.10 5.97
CA ALA A 197 2.12 15.05 5.24
C ALA A 197 0.88 15.18 6.15
N LEU A 198 0.87 14.51 7.31
CA LEU A 198 -0.30 14.50 8.19
C LEU A 198 -0.57 15.86 8.86
N PRO A 199 0.43 16.55 9.44
CA PRO A 199 0.21 17.90 9.97
C PRO A 199 -0.36 18.86 8.93
N ALA A 200 0.17 18.86 7.70
CA ALA A 200 -0.31 19.69 6.61
C ALA A 200 -1.77 19.34 6.22
N LEU A 201 -2.11 18.05 6.17
CA LEU A 201 -3.47 17.60 5.92
C LEU A 201 -4.43 18.04 7.05
N PHE A 202 -4.05 17.84 8.32
CA PHE A 202 -4.89 18.23 9.46
C PHE A 202 -5.13 19.73 9.51
N GLU A 203 -4.10 20.54 9.26
CA GLU A 203 -4.23 22.00 9.15
C GLU A 203 -5.24 22.37 8.05
N ALA A 204 -5.11 21.80 6.87
CA ALA A 204 -5.99 22.06 5.73
C ALA A 204 -7.43 21.61 5.99
N LEU A 205 -7.65 20.50 6.70
CA LEU A 205 -8.95 20.03 7.16
C LEU A 205 -9.53 20.87 8.31
N GLY A 206 -8.73 21.75 8.93
CA GLY A 206 -9.16 22.62 10.04
C GLY A 206 -9.20 21.91 11.39
N VAL A 207 -8.46 20.80 11.54
CA VAL A 207 -8.26 20.14 12.84
C VAL A 207 -7.31 20.94 13.69
N LYS A 208 -7.78 21.40 14.87
CA LYS A 208 -7.01 22.32 15.74
C LYS A 208 -6.18 21.61 16.80
N HIS A 209 -6.60 20.44 17.22
CA HIS A 209 -5.99 19.69 18.32
C HIS A 209 -5.31 18.45 17.77
N VAL A 210 -3.98 18.50 17.71
CA VAL A 210 -3.16 17.41 17.15
C VAL A 210 -2.08 16.98 18.14
N THR A 211 -2.03 15.72 18.47
CA THR A 211 -0.96 15.08 19.23
C THR A 211 -0.10 14.24 18.29
N ALA A 212 1.15 14.65 18.10
CA ALA A 212 2.08 14.00 17.17
C ALA A 212 3.04 13.07 17.93
N LEU A 213 3.15 11.83 17.45
CA LEU A 213 4.15 10.87 17.89
C LEU A 213 5.06 10.52 16.71
N ASN A 214 6.34 10.33 16.97
CA ASN A 214 7.32 9.88 15.99
C ASN A 214 7.27 10.67 14.67
N ALA A 215 7.06 12.00 14.75
CA ALA A 215 6.75 12.86 13.60
C ALA A 215 8.00 13.43 12.89
N GLU A 216 9.19 13.41 13.51
CA GLU A 216 10.39 13.91 12.83
C GLU A 216 10.82 12.94 11.71
N PRO A 217 10.94 13.39 10.44
CA PRO A 217 11.22 12.51 9.30
C PRO A 217 12.72 12.17 9.20
N THR A 218 13.25 11.53 10.22
CA THR A 218 14.67 11.17 10.34
C THR A 218 15.03 9.86 9.66
N GLY A 219 14.05 9.01 9.38
CA GLY A 219 14.25 7.64 8.90
C GLY A 219 14.79 6.67 9.95
N HIS A 220 14.95 7.13 11.20
CA HIS A 220 15.24 6.30 12.36
C HIS A 220 13.93 5.85 12.99
N PHE A 221 13.31 4.82 12.44
CA PHE A 221 12.01 4.31 12.86
C PHE A 221 11.99 3.96 14.35
N ALA A 222 11.08 4.58 15.11
CA ALA A 222 10.95 4.39 16.55
C ALA A 222 10.45 2.98 16.92
N HIS A 223 9.66 2.38 16.04
CA HIS A 223 9.14 1.01 16.16
C HIS A 223 9.20 0.30 14.80
N ASN A 224 8.76 -0.96 14.74
CA ASN A 224 8.61 -1.65 13.46
C ASN A 224 7.65 -0.86 12.57
N PRO A 225 8.03 -0.53 11.33
CA PRO A 225 7.23 0.36 10.47
C PRO A 225 5.96 -0.27 9.89
N GLU A 226 5.69 -1.54 10.14
CA GLU A 226 4.41 -2.15 9.79
C GLU A 226 3.37 -1.79 10.87
N PRO A 227 2.23 -1.15 10.51
CA PRO A 227 1.25 -0.64 11.47
C PRO A 227 0.34 -1.75 12.01
N LEU A 228 0.93 -2.72 12.71
CA LEU A 228 0.25 -3.83 13.38
C LEU A 228 0.08 -3.56 14.88
N PRO A 229 -0.95 -4.13 15.54
CA PRO A 229 -1.25 -3.88 16.95
C PRO A 229 -0.05 -4.01 17.89
N GLU A 230 0.79 -5.02 17.68
CA GLU A 230 1.98 -5.28 18.51
C GLU A 230 3.06 -4.20 18.41
N HIS A 231 3.03 -3.39 17.36
CA HIS A 231 3.99 -2.32 17.12
C HIS A 231 3.49 -0.93 17.57
N LEU A 232 2.17 -0.79 17.88
CA LEU A 232 1.48 0.48 18.11
C LEU A 232 1.17 0.76 19.59
N THR A 233 1.91 0.13 20.51
CA THR A 233 1.64 0.21 21.95
C THR A 233 1.78 1.62 22.51
N GLU A 234 2.70 2.43 21.98
CA GLU A 234 2.96 3.80 22.45
C GLU A 234 1.76 4.72 22.15
N ILE A 235 1.29 4.78 20.91
CA ILE A 235 0.14 5.62 20.55
C ILE A 235 -1.14 5.12 21.22
N CYS A 236 -1.36 3.80 21.32
CA CYS A 236 -2.51 3.23 22.03
C CYS A 236 -2.53 3.67 23.50
N ALA A 237 -1.39 3.65 24.19
CA ALA A 237 -1.28 4.10 25.58
C ALA A 237 -1.47 5.62 25.71
N ALA A 238 -0.91 6.41 24.78
CA ALA A 238 -1.05 7.85 24.75
C ALA A 238 -2.52 8.29 24.58
N ILE A 239 -3.25 7.67 23.67
CA ILE A 239 -4.67 7.93 23.46
C ILE A 239 -5.49 7.49 24.66
N GLY A 240 -5.31 6.28 25.16
CA GLY A 240 -6.07 5.74 26.29
C GLY A 240 -5.92 6.52 27.60
N SER A 241 -4.86 7.34 27.72
CA SER A 241 -4.60 8.22 28.89
C SER A 241 -4.98 9.69 28.66
N SER A 242 -5.55 10.05 27.52
CA SER A 242 -5.82 11.43 27.13
C SER A 242 -7.26 11.62 26.61
N LYS A 243 -7.58 12.83 26.12
CA LYS A 243 -8.90 13.14 25.52
C LYS A 243 -8.83 13.18 23.99
N VAL A 244 -8.13 12.23 23.39
CA VAL A 244 -8.05 12.08 21.94
C VAL A 244 -9.30 11.38 21.45
N ASP A 245 -9.89 11.86 20.36
CA ASP A 245 -11.10 11.29 19.76
C ASP A 245 -10.76 10.15 18.79
N VAL A 246 -9.64 10.27 18.07
CA VAL A 246 -9.18 9.30 17.06
C VAL A 246 -7.67 9.34 16.88
N GLY A 247 -7.07 8.17 16.71
CA GLY A 247 -5.66 8.03 16.34
C GLY A 247 -5.48 7.52 14.91
N PHE A 248 -4.47 8.03 14.21
CA PHE A 248 -4.07 7.57 12.88
C PHE A 248 -2.60 7.14 12.89
N VAL A 249 -2.32 5.99 12.32
CA VAL A 249 -0.95 5.51 12.14
C VAL A 249 -0.72 5.19 10.69
N VAL A 250 0.38 5.68 10.14
CA VAL A 250 0.77 5.44 8.75
C VAL A 250 2.12 4.74 8.68
N ASP A 251 2.34 3.99 7.62
CA ASP A 251 3.63 3.41 7.33
C ASP A 251 4.59 4.45 6.71
N PRO A 252 5.88 4.12 6.50
CA PRO A 252 6.89 5.10 6.09
C PRO A 252 6.59 5.92 4.84
N ASP A 253 5.82 5.38 3.89
CA ASP A 253 5.47 6.03 2.62
C ASP A 253 3.99 6.40 2.50
N VAL A 254 3.23 6.25 3.61
CA VAL A 254 1.87 6.78 3.79
C VAL A 254 0.86 6.19 2.78
N ASP A 255 1.07 4.93 2.38
CA ASP A 255 0.12 4.20 1.55
C ASP A 255 -0.82 3.29 2.36
N ARG A 256 -0.54 3.12 3.69
CA ARG A 256 -1.37 2.36 4.64
C ARG A 256 -1.82 3.21 5.80
N LEU A 257 -3.03 2.95 6.27
CA LEU A 257 -3.67 3.66 7.39
C LEU A 257 -4.23 2.67 8.41
N ALA A 258 -3.73 2.73 9.63
CA ALA A 258 -4.34 2.11 10.79
C ALA A 258 -5.04 3.17 11.65
N ILE A 259 -6.15 2.80 12.27
CA ILE A 259 -6.99 3.68 13.08
C ILE A 259 -7.04 3.16 14.51
N ILE A 260 -6.95 4.07 15.49
CA ILE A 260 -7.05 3.77 16.93
C ILE A 260 -8.26 4.51 17.47
N ASP A 261 -9.09 3.84 18.28
CA ASP A 261 -10.26 4.45 18.88
C ASP A 261 -9.90 5.33 20.09
N GLU A 262 -10.87 6.07 20.60
CA GLU A 262 -10.75 6.99 21.74
C GLU A 262 -10.35 6.31 23.07
N ARG A 263 -10.35 4.97 23.11
CA ARG A 263 -9.93 4.18 24.27
C ARG A 263 -8.51 3.65 24.14
N GLY A 264 -7.85 3.94 23.01
CA GLY A 264 -6.56 3.37 22.64
C GLY A 264 -6.65 1.93 22.10
N ALA A 265 -7.83 1.49 21.69
CA ALA A 265 -8.01 0.18 21.06
C ALA A 265 -7.86 0.26 19.53
N PHE A 266 -7.29 -0.78 18.95
CA PHE A 266 -7.08 -0.89 17.51
C PHE A 266 -8.41 -1.11 16.78
N PHE A 267 -8.70 -0.27 15.79
CA PHE A 267 -9.93 -0.36 14.97
C PHE A 267 -9.96 -1.61 14.09
N GLY A 268 -8.77 -2.07 13.71
CA GLY A 268 -8.52 -3.19 12.81
C GLY A 268 -8.04 -2.70 11.43
N GLU A 269 -6.88 -3.19 10.97
CA GLU A 269 -6.30 -2.77 9.69
C GLU A 269 -7.26 -2.98 8.50
N GLU A 270 -7.96 -4.11 8.51
CA GLU A 270 -8.98 -4.47 7.52
C GLU A 270 -10.16 -3.48 7.51
N TYR A 271 -10.51 -2.93 8.67
CA TYR A 271 -11.72 -2.12 8.85
C TYR A 271 -11.55 -0.66 8.43
N THR A 272 -10.34 -0.19 8.17
CA THR A 272 -10.12 1.11 7.54
C THR A 272 -10.85 1.17 6.19
N LEU A 273 -10.60 0.19 5.32
CA LEU A 273 -11.27 0.10 4.01
C LEU A 273 -12.77 -0.12 4.16
N VAL A 274 -13.21 -0.97 5.09
CA VAL A 274 -14.64 -1.25 5.35
C VAL A 274 -15.40 0.02 5.72
N ALA A 275 -14.88 0.82 6.66
CA ALA A 275 -15.53 2.04 7.13
C ALA A 275 -15.63 3.12 6.05
N VAL A 276 -14.54 3.35 5.32
CA VAL A 276 -14.52 4.34 4.22
C VAL A 276 -15.44 3.89 3.08
N SER A 277 -15.47 2.57 2.79
CA SER A 277 -16.38 2.02 1.77
C SER A 277 -17.85 2.15 2.18
N ASP A 278 -18.19 1.86 3.43
CA ASP A 278 -19.57 2.03 3.95
C ASP A 278 -20.06 3.46 3.76
N TYR A 279 -19.21 4.44 4.09
CA TYR A 279 -19.51 5.84 3.89
C TYR A 279 -19.76 6.20 2.41
N LEU A 280 -18.86 5.79 1.52
CA LEU A 280 -19.00 6.10 0.10
C LEU A 280 -20.17 5.37 -0.54
N LEU A 281 -20.45 4.13 -0.17
CA LEU A 281 -21.61 3.37 -0.64
C LEU A 281 -22.91 4.02 -0.19
N GLN A 282 -22.97 4.50 1.07
CA GLN A 282 -24.12 5.24 1.56
C GLN A 282 -24.31 6.56 0.80
N LEU A 283 -23.23 7.31 0.57
CA LEU A 283 -23.27 8.60 -0.13
C LEU A 283 -23.76 8.46 -1.58
N ASN A 284 -23.37 7.39 -2.25
CA ASN A 284 -23.69 7.14 -3.66
C ASN A 284 -24.94 6.26 -3.88
N GLY A 285 -25.58 5.79 -2.81
CA GLY A 285 -26.74 4.90 -2.93
C GLY A 285 -26.38 3.50 -3.47
N GLY A 286 -25.20 3.01 -3.17
CA GLY A 286 -24.62 1.74 -3.62
C GLY A 286 -23.38 1.92 -4.48
N GLY A 287 -22.87 0.83 -5.05
CA GLY A 287 -21.68 0.82 -5.90
C GLY A 287 -20.90 -0.49 -5.83
N ASN A 288 -19.87 -0.62 -6.65
CA ASN A 288 -18.99 -1.78 -6.65
C ASN A 288 -17.77 -1.54 -5.78
N THR A 289 -17.33 -2.56 -5.06
CA THR A 289 -16.08 -2.52 -4.30
C THR A 289 -15.15 -3.66 -4.70
N VAL A 290 -13.85 -3.44 -4.53
CA VAL A 290 -12.82 -4.42 -4.82
C VAL A 290 -11.82 -4.48 -3.68
N SER A 291 -11.46 -5.70 -3.23
CA SER A 291 -10.26 -5.91 -2.43
C SER A 291 -9.52 -7.17 -2.86
N ASN A 292 -8.33 -7.40 -2.30
CA ASN A 292 -7.63 -8.65 -2.60
C ASN A 292 -8.27 -9.85 -1.85
N LEU A 293 -7.97 -11.07 -2.32
CA LEU A 293 -8.50 -12.32 -1.77
C LEU A 293 -8.20 -12.55 -0.29
N SER A 294 -7.15 -11.94 0.25
CA SER A 294 -6.76 -12.07 1.65
C SER A 294 -7.42 -11.05 2.58
N SER A 295 -8.28 -10.17 2.06
CA SER A 295 -8.99 -9.15 2.84
C SER A 295 -10.26 -9.71 3.49
N THR A 296 -10.70 -9.01 4.55
CA THR A 296 -11.91 -9.39 5.30
C THR A 296 -13.16 -9.45 4.44
N ARG A 297 -14.04 -10.41 4.72
CA ARG A 297 -15.39 -10.47 4.12
C ARG A 297 -16.30 -9.33 4.56
N ALA A 298 -15.95 -8.61 5.64
CA ALA A 298 -16.73 -7.47 6.11
C ALA A 298 -16.96 -6.41 5.01
N LEU A 299 -15.99 -6.25 4.07
CA LEU A 299 -16.17 -5.36 2.93
C LEU A 299 -17.28 -5.86 2.00
N ARG A 300 -17.31 -7.16 1.71
CA ARG A 300 -18.38 -7.79 0.90
C ARG A 300 -19.74 -7.58 1.58
N ASP A 301 -19.84 -7.90 2.87
CA ASP A 301 -21.09 -7.80 3.61
C ASP A 301 -21.64 -6.37 3.64
N VAL A 302 -20.76 -5.38 3.82
CA VAL A 302 -21.13 -3.95 3.77
C VAL A 302 -21.55 -3.56 2.36
N THR A 303 -20.86 -4.01 1.33
CA THR A 303 -21.19 -3.69 -0.07
C THR A 303 -22.57 -4.24 -0.45
N GLU A 304 -22.82 -5.51 -0.11
CA GLU A 304 -24.11 -6.18 -0.38
C GLU A 304 -25.26 -5.52 0.41
N ARG A 305 -25.00 -5.06 1.66
CA ARG A 305 -25.99 -4.31 2.47
C ARG A 305 -26.46 -3.03 1.77
N HIS A 306 -25.60 -2.38 0.98
CA HIS A 306 -25.95 -1.21 0.16
C HIS A 306 -26.44 -1.58 -1.25
N GLY A 307 -26.71 -2.87 -1.53
CA GLY A 307 -27.15 -3.34 -2.85
C GLY A 307 -26.08 -3.30 -3.95
N GLY A 308 -24.80 -3.16 -3.56
CA GLY A 308 -23.65 -3.15 -4.46
C GLY A 308 -23.11 -4.53 -4.76
N SER A 309 -22.04 -4.58 -5.57
CA SER A 309 -21.33 -5.79 -5.95
C SER A 309 -19.89 -5.77 -5.44
N TYR A 310 -19.49 -6.82 -4.74
CA TYR A 310 -18.10 -7.01 -4.33
C TYR A 310 -17.35 -7.92 -5.30
N THR A 311 -16.11 -7.59 -5.62
CA THR A 311 -15.24 -8.44 -6.43
C THR A 311 -13.87 -8.59 -5.77
N ALA A 312 -13.38 -9.83 -5.68
CA ALA A 312 -12.04 -10.12 -5.18
C ALA A 312 -11.02 -10.10 -6.32
N ALA A 313 -9.83 -9.57 -6.04
CA ALA A 313 -8.65 -9.59 -6.91
C ALA A 313 -7.54 -10.48 -6.34
N ALA A 314 -6.58 -10.87 -7.15
CA ALA A 314 -5.32 -11.43 -6.66
C ALA A 314 -4.62 -10.43 -5.73
N VAL A 315 -3.79 -10.94 -4.83
CA VAL A 315 -3.04 -10.09 -3.87
C VAL A 315 -2.04 -9.20 -4.61
N GLY A 316 -1.98 -7.95 -4.21
CA GLY A 316 -1.12 -6.89 -4.74
C GLY A 316 -1.91 -5.78 -5.41
N GLU A 317 -1.48 -4.56 -5.13
CA GLU A 317 -2.15 -3.32 -5.55
C GLU A 317 -2.47 -3.28 -7.05
N VAL A 318 -1.52 -3.66 -7.91
CA VAL A 318 -1.70 -3.68 -9.38
C VAL A 318 -2.90 -4.55 -9.78
N ASN A 319 -3.09 -5.70 -9.12
CA ASN A 319 -4.20 -6.60 -9.40
C ASN A 319 -5.53 -6.00 -8.92
N VAL A 320 -5.53 -5.36 -7.76
CA VAL A 320 -6.70 -4.66 -7.21
C VAL A 320 -7.10 -3.52 -8.14
N VAL A 321 -6.15 -2.65 -8.54
CA VAL A 321 -6.39 -1.53 -9.47
C VAL A 321 -6.93 -2.02 -10.81
N THR A 322 -6.33 -3.08 -11.38
CA THR A 322 -6.81 -3.69 -12.63
C THR A 322 -8.27 -4.13 -12.49
N LYS A 323 -8.60 -4.83 -11.41
CA LYS A 323 -9.96 -5.31 -11.16
C LYS A 323 -10.95 -4.17 -10.90
N MET A 324 -10.51 -3.11 -10.21
CA MET A 324 -11.33 -1.89 -10.01
C MET A 324 -11.71 -1.24 -11.34
N LYS A 325 -10.77 -1.12 -12.26
CA LYS A 325 -11.01 -0.58 -13.61
C LYS A 325 -11.97 -1.46 -14.43
N GLU A 326 -11.79 -2.78 -14.37
CA GLU A 326 -12.64 -3.75 -15.07
C GLU A 326 -14.10 -3.70 -14.58
N THR A 327 -14.33 -3.47 -13.30
CA THR A 327 -15.66 -3.50 -12.66
C THR A 327 -16.29 -2.13 -12.47
N GLY A 328 -15.56 -1.05 -12.76
CA GLY A 328 -15.97 0.32 -12.45
C GLY A 328 -16.19 0.52 -10.95
N ALA A 329 -15.29 0.01 -10.12
CA ALA A 329 -15.42 0.05 -8.67
C ALA A 329 -15.41 1.49 -8.15
N LEU A 330 -16.32 1.80 -7.23
CA LEU A 330 -16.41 3.08 -6.52
C LEU A 330 -15.19 3.28 -5.60
N ILE A 331 -14.77 2.20 -4.93
CA ILE A 331 -13.65 2.17 -4.01
C ILE A 331 -13.07 0.77 -3.96
N GLY A 332 -11.79 0.68 -3.66
CA GLY A 332 -11.13 -0.59 -3.42
C GLY A 332 -9.92 -0.43 -2.51
N GLY A 333 -9.16 -1.50 -2.36
CA GLY A 333 -7.97 -1.48 -1.54
C GLY A 333 -7.51 -2.86 -1.08
N GLU A 334 -6.70 -2.85 -0.05
CA GLU A 334 -6.15 -4.06 0.54
C GLU A 334 -6.40 -4.08 2.06
N GLY A 335 -6.53 -5.26 2.64
CA GLY A 335 -6.79 -5.46 4.07
C GLY A 335 -5.64 -5.05 5.01
N ASN A 336 -4.63 -4.38 4.47
CA ASN A 336 -3.50 -3.83 5.23
C ASN A 336 -3.64 -2.32 5.51
N GLY A 337 -4.86 -1.78 5.45
CA GLY A 337 -5.16 -0.36 5.63
C GLY A 337 -5.00 0.49 4.36
N GLY A 338 -4.73 -0.12 3.22
CA GLY A 338 -4.58 0.58 1.94
C GLY A 338 -5.93 0.89 1.29
N VAL A 339 -6.27 2.17 1.16
CA VAL A 339 -7.50 2.68 0.53
C VAL A 339 -7.15 3.20 -0.86
N ILE A 340 -7.89 2.76 -1.89
CA ILE A 340 -7.79 3.25 -3.27
C ILE A 340 -9.11 3.88 -3.66
N TYR A 341 -9.11 5.19 -3.90
CA TYR A 341 -10.29 5.94 -4.30
C TYR A 341 -10.14 6.53 -5.70
N PRO A 342 -10.74 5.92 -6.74
CA PRO A 342 -10.53 6.27 -8.15
C PRO A 342 -10.89 7.71 -8.52
N GLU A 343 -11.79 8.37 -7.76
CA GLU A 343 -12.13 9.76 -7.99
C GLU A 343 -10.94 10.70 -7.72
N LEU A 344 -9.97 10.26 -6.90
CA LEU A 344 -8.70 10.95 -6.69
C LEU A 344 -7.61 10.36 -7.60
N HIS A 345 -7.24 9.11 -7.40
CA HIS A 345 -6.28 8.37 -8.21
C HIS A 345 -6.35 6.85 -7.96
N TYR A 346 -5.64 6.07 -8.78
CA TYR A 346 -5.57 4.61 -8.68
C TYR A 346 -4.33 4.13 -7.90
N GLY A 347 -4.12 4.63 -6.69
CA GLY A 347 -3.08 4.21 -5.77
C GLY A 347 -3.60 4.16 -4.34
N ARG A 348 -2.95 3.40 -3.46
CA ARG A 348 -3.29 3.38 -2.03
C ARG A 348 -2.87 4.70 -1.41
N ASP A 349 -3.78 5.33 -0.66
CA ASP A 349 -3.59 6.68 -0.14
C ASP A 349 -4.19 6.83 1.26
N ALA A 350 -3.31 7.01 2.25
CA ALA A 350 -3.73 7.24 3.62
C ALA A 350 -4.30 8.67 3.82
N LEU A 351 -3.91 9.67 3.02
CA LEU A 351 -4.41 11.04 3.17
C LEU A 351 -5.90 11.11 2.82
N VAL A 352 -6.30 10.54 1.68
CA VAL A 352 -7.72 10.45 1.33
C VAL A 352 -8.47 9.55 2.32
N GLY A 353 -7.86 8.45 2.77
CA GLY A 353 -8.43 7.58 3.80
C GLY A 353 -8.76 8.32 5.09
N ILE A 354 -7.85 9.16 5.59
CA ILE A 354 -8.04 10.01 6.78
C ILE A 354 -9.16 11.03 6.55
N ALA A 355 -9.16 11.74 5.42
CA ALA A 355 -10.16 12.78 5.13
C ALA A 355 -11.59 12.20 5.03
N LEU A 356 -11.73 11.05 4.38
CA LEU A 356 -13.00 10.34 4.28
C LEU A 356 -13.46 9.78 5.63
N PHE A 357 -12.55 9.22 6.41
CA PHE A 357 -12.88 8.70 7.74
C PHE A 357 -13.29 9.80 8.72
N LEU A 358 -12.57 10.93 8.74
CA LEU A 358 -12.94 12.09 9.56
C LEU A 358 -14.29 12.67 9.14
N THR A 359 -14.59 12.70 7.84
CA THR A 359 -15.90 13.11 7.32
C THR A 359 -17.01 12.16 7.80
N LEU A 360 -16.79 10.85 7.69
CA LEU A 360 -17.70 9.83 8.20
C LEU A 360 -17.94 10.00 9.70
N LEU A 361 -16.87 10.17 10.47
CA LEU A 361 -16.95 10.32 11.92
C LEU A 361 -17.75 11.57 12.30
N ALA A 362 -17.46 12.71 11.68
CA ALA A 362 -18.18 13.96 11.89
C ALA A 362 -19.68 13.86 11.57
N LYS A 363 -20.03 13.25 10.43
CA LYS A 363 -21.43 13.10 10.02
C LYS A 363 -22.20 12.08 10.83
N SER A 364 -21.54 11.04 11.32
CA SER A 364 -22.17 9.99 12.12
C SER A 364 -22.50 10.43 13.55
N GLY A 365 -21.76 11.40 14.10
CA GLY A 365 -21.80 11.83 15.50
C GLY A 365 -21.43 10.73 16.50
N LYS A 366 -20.84 9.63 16.03
CA LYS A 366 -20.42 8.49 16.85
C LYS A 366 -18.96 8.64 17.28
N LYS A 367 -18.60 7.97 18.37
CA LYS A 367 -17.21 7.69 18.67
C LYS A 367 -16.65 6.62 17.74
N VAL A 368 -15.33 6.54 17.61
CA VAL A 368 -14.67 5.55 16.74
C VAL A 368 -15.03 4.13 17.17
N SER A 369 -15.06 3.85 18.47
CA SER A 369 -15.45 2.54 19.00
C SER A 369 -16.90 2.17 18.72
N GLU A 370 -17.80 3.15 18.76
CA GLU A 370 -19.21 2.97 18.42
C GLU A 370 -19.41 2.72 16.93
N LEU A 371 -18.65 3.43 16.10
CA LEU A 371 -18.63 3.20 14.66
C LEU A 371 -18.13 1.79 14.34
N ARG A 372 -17.00 1.34 14.94
CA ARG A 372 -16.48 -0.03 14.78
C ARG A 372 -17.51 -1.10 15.11
N ALA A 373 -18.30 -0.89 16.15
CA ALA A 373 -19.33 -1.83 16.61
C ALA A 373 -20.51 -1.97 15.60
N THR A 374 -20.63 -1.10 14.61
CA THR A 374 -21.68 -1.20 13.57
C THR A 374 -21.32 -2.16 12.43
N TYR A 375 -20.05 -2.56 12.34
CA TYR A 375 -19.56 -3.48 11.31
C TYR A 375 -19.57 -4.93 11.79
N PRO A 376 -19.74 -5.91 10.88
CA PRO A 376 -19.56 -7.32 11.22
C PRO A 376 -18.21 -7.54 11.88
N ASN A 377 -18.16 -8.39 12.90
CA ASN A 377 -16.91 -8.69 13.59
C ASN A 377 -16.35 -10.00 13.09
N TYR A 378 -15.19 -9.93 12.48
CA TYR A 378 -14.39 -11.05 12.04
C TYR A 378 -12.98 -10.96 12.63
N ALA A 379 -12.39 -12.10 12.87
CA ALA A 379 -11.00 -12.24 13.32
C ALA A 379 -10.20 -13.05 12.29
N MET A 380 -8.95 -12.65 12.09
CA MET A 380 -8.05 -13.32 11.14
C MET A 380 -6.92 -14.02 11.89
N SER A 381 -6.46 -15.15 11.31
CA SER A 381 -5.18 -15.76 11.65
C SER A 381 -4.30 -15.84 10.42
N LYS A 382 -3.01 -15.48 10.58
CA LYS A 382 -2.00 -15.47 9.51
C LYS A 382 -0.88 -16.42 9.90
N GLN A 383 -0.73 -17.52 9.17
CA GLN A 383 0.28 -18.53 9.41
C GLN A 383 1.12 -18.78 8.14
N ARG A 384 2.20 -19.54 8.29
CA ARG A 384 3.04 -19.99 7.18
C ARG A 384 3.49 -21.43 7.37
N VAL A 385 3.81 -22.08 6.25
CA VAL A 385 4.50 -23.36 6.17
C VAL A 385 5.75 -23.17 5.33
N ASP A 386 6.90 -23.47 5.91
CA ASP A 386 8.19 -23.48 5.18
C ASP A 386 8.22 -24.71 4.25
N LEU A 387 8.61 -24.51 2.99
CA LEU A 387 8.68 -25.57 2.01
C LEU A 387 10.13 -26.05 1.81
N PRO A 388 10.35 -27.37 1.76
CA PRO A 388 11.59 -27.93 1.23
C PRO A 388 11.83 -27.46 -0.21
N SER A 389 13.09 -27.32 -0.60
CA SER A 389 13.49 -26.75 -1.89
C SER A 389 13.07 -27.60 -3.11
N ASP A 390 12.76 -28.86 -2.91
CA ASP A 390 12.35 -29.85 -3.91
C ASP A 390 10.83 -30.01 -4.03
N VAL A 391 10.05 -29.26 -3.24
CA VAL A 391 8.59 -29.35 -3.23
C VAL A 391 7.98 -28.35 -4.20
N ASP A 392 7.12 -28.83 -5.09
CA ASP A 392 6.30 -28.01 -5.96
C ASP A 392 5.07 -27.47 -5.21
N ALA A 393 5.12 -26.20 -4.85
CA ALA A 393 4.00 -25.52 -4.20
C ALA A 393 2.73 -25.50 -5.05
N GLY A 394 2.85 -25.48 -6.39
CA GLY A 394 1.72 -25.51 -7.31
C GLY A 394 0.95 -26.83 -7.19
N ALA A 395 1.66 -27.95 -7.22
CA ALA A 395 1.05 -29.29 -7.08
C ALA A 395 0.34 -29.45 -5.72
N LEU A 396 0.89 -28.89 -4.63
CA LEU A 396 0.24 -28.89 -3.31
C LEU A 396 -1.10 -28.12 -3.34
N LEU A 397 -1.10 -26.94 -3.96
CA LEU A 397 -2.31 -26.11 -4.08
C LEU A 397 -3.37 -26.75 -4.96
N GLU A 398 -2.99 -27.38 -6.07
CA GLU A 398 -3.92 -28.14 -6.93
C GLU A 398 -4.54 -29.33 -6.19
N ARG A 399 -3.76 -30.05 -5.39
CA ARG A 399 -4.25 -31.13 -4.54
C ARG A 399 -5.26 -30.61 -3.53
N LEU A 400 -4.94 -29.49 -2.85
CA LEU A 400 -5.83 -28.84 -1.89
C LEU A 400 -7.15 -28.42 -2.55
N ALA A 401 -7.09 -27.75 -3.70
CA ALA A 401 -8.28 -27.34 -4.45
C ALA A 401 -9.19 -28.50 -4.80
N LYS A 402 -8.60 -29.62 -5.23
CA LYS A 402 -9.34 -30.84 -5.57
C LYS A 402 -10.00 -31.49 -4.36
N GLU A 403 -9.29 -31.56 -3.22
CA GLU A 403 -9.80 -32.20 -1.99
C GLU A 403 -10.95 -31.42 -1.36
N TYR A 404 -11.01 -30.12 -1.57
CA TYR A 404 -12.03 -29.23 -1.00
C TYR A 404 -13.07 -28.74 -2.00
N SER A 405 -13.07 -29.27 -3.22
CA SER A 405 -13.93 -28.82 -4.33
C SER A 405 -15.44 -28.88 -4.06
N ASP A 406 -15.87 -29.72 -3.14
CA ASP A 406 -17.26 -29.94 -2.73
C ASP A 406 -17.58 -29.39 -1.33
N LYS A 407 -16.62 -28.73 -0.65
CA LYS A 407 -16.77 -28.26 0.72
C LYS A 407 -17.05 -26.75 0.83
N GLY A 408 -16.85 -25.98 -0.23
CA GLY A 408 -17.05 -24.52 -0.24
C GLY A 408 -16.85 -23.93 -1.63
N ASP A 409 -17.06 -22.63 -1.75
CA ASP A 409 -16.79 -21.92 -2.99
C ASP A 409 -15.28 -21.69 -3.15
N ILE A 410 -14.71 -22.20 -4.24
CA ILE A 410 -13.27 -22.14 -4.51
C ILE A 410 -12.95 -21.03 -5.49
N ASN A 411 -11.98 -20.18 -5.10
CA ASN A 411 -11.37 -19.18 -5.98
C ASN A 411 -9.88 -19.49 -6.18
N LEU A 412 -9.45 -19.59 -7.43
CA LEU A 412 -8.09 -19.98 -7.85
C LEU A 412 -7.28 -18.84 -8.48
N ILE A 413 -7.73 -17.59 -8.35
CA ILE A 413 -7.04 -16.42 -8.96
C ILE A 413 -5.61 -16.26 -8.41
N ASP A 414 -5.41 -16.51 -7.10
CA ASP A 414 -4.11 -16.41 -6.44
C ASP A 414 -3.98 -17.53 -5.38
N GLY A 415 -3.47 -18.67 -5.76
CA GLY A 415 -3.48 -19.86 -4.91
C GLY A 415 -4.86 -20.50 -4.79
N VAL A 416 -5.27 -20.82 -3.58
CA VAL A 416 -6.57 -21.46 -3.31
C VAL A 416 -7.27 -20.72 -2.15
N LYS A 417 -8.35 -20.03 -2.45
CA LYS A 417 -9.27 -19.53 -1.43
C LYS A 417 -10.51 -20.41 -1.40
N ILE A 418 -10.90 -20.83 -0.21
CA ILE A 418 -12.09 -21.62 0.06
C ILE A 418 -13.01 -20.80 0.94
N ASP A 419 -14.12 -20.33 0.39
CA ASP A 419 -15.15 -19.62 1.14
C ASP A 419 -16.17 -20.63 1.69
N LEU A 420 -16.30 -20.63 3.01
CA LEU A 420 -17.28 -21.42 3.78
C LEU A 420 -18.41 -20.48 4.26
N PRO A 421 -19.53 -20.97 4.76
CA PRO A 421 -20.66 -20.12 5.13
C PRO A 421 -20.33 -18.99 6.10
N THR A 422 -19.49 -19.24 7.13
CA THR A 422 -19.14 -18.26 8.17
C THR A 422 -17.65 -17.95 8.27
N GLU A 423 -16.80 -18.66 7.56
CA GLU A 423 -15.34 -18.56 7.62
C GLU A 423 -14.74 -18.76 6.23
N TRP A 424 -13.46 -18.37 6.04
CA TRP A 424 -12.73 -18.69 4.82
C TRP A 424 -11.26 -19.00 5.12
N VAL A 425 -10.63 -19.72 4.23
CA VAL A 425 -9.18 -19.93 4.20
C VAL A 425 -8.61 -19.57 2.85
N HIS A 426 -7.49 -18.85 2.84
CA HIS A 426 -6.73 -18.53 1.65
C HIS A 426 -5.30 -19.06 1.78
N VAL A 427 -4.94 -20.00 0.92
CA VAL A 427 -3.63 -20.67 0.88
C VAL A 427 -2.92 -20.29 -0.41
N ARG A 428 -1.77 -19.63 -0.29
CA ARG A 428 -1.02 -19.16 -1.44
C ARG A 428 0.50 -19.27 -1.24
N ARG A 429 1.24 -19.45 -2.33
CA ARG A 429 2.70 -19.39 -2.26
C ARG A 429 3.17 -17.95 -2.04
N SER A 430 4.30 -17.77 -1.38
CA SER A 430 5.00 -16.50 -1.38
C SER A 430 5.72 -16.28 -2.72
N ASN A 431 5.71 -15.04 -3.22
CA ASN A 431 6.45 -14.69 -4.43
C ASN A 431 7.94 -14.42 -4.16
N THR A 432 8.36 -14.37 -2.88
CA THR A 432 9.69 -13.93 -2.47
C THR A 432 10.43 -14.94 -1.59
N GLU A 433 9.73 -15.92 -1.02
CA GLU A 433 10.24 -16.88 -0.06
C GLU A 433 9.73 -18.30 -0.39
N PRO A 434 10.45 -19.36 -0.06
CA PRO A 434 10.00 -20.73 -0.24
C PRO A 434 9.00 -21.15 0.85
N ILE A 435 7.86 -20.43 0.94
CA ILE A 435 6.81 -20.68 1.92
C ILE A 435 5.43 -20.67 1.28
N ILE A 436 4.50 -21.37 1.92
CA ILE A 436 3.06 -21.20 1.73
C ILE A 436 2.52 -20.33 2.87
N ARG A 437 1.72 -19.33 2.53
CA ARG A 437 0.99 -18.50 3.46
C ARG A 437 -0.42 -19.05 3.61
N ILE A 438 -0.90 -19.11 4.86
CA ILE A 438 -2.24 -19.54 5.21
C ILE A 438 -2.90 -18.37 5.95
N TYR A 439 -3.92 -17.79 5.34
CA TYR A 439 -4.74 -16.76 5.97
C TYR A 439 -6.14 -17.33 6.16
N THR A 440 -6.70 -17.11 7.33
CA THR A 440 -8.05 -17.55 7.66
C THR A 440 -8.82 -16.42 8.32
N GLU A 441 -10.12 -16.43 8.14
CA GLU A 441 -11.03 -15.52 8.82
C GLU A 441 -12.24 -16.30 9.33
N ALA A 442 -12.67 -15.98 10.56
CA ALA A 442 -13.82 -16.56 11.20
C ALA A 442 -14.48 -15.54 12.16
N PRO A 443 -15.69 -15.80 12.71
CA PRO A 443 -16.34 -14.88 13.65
C PRO A 443 -15.54 -14.59 14.93
N THR A 444 -14.70 -15.54 15.38
CA THR A 444 -13.86 -15.39 16.57
C THR A 444 -12.38 -15.71 16.28
N ALA A 445 -11.48 -15.19 17.11
CA ALA A 445 -10.05 -15.46 16.98
C ALA A 445 -9.71 -16.94 17.18
N GLU A 446 -10.41 -17.62 18.09
CA GLU A 446 -10.25 -19.05 18.35
C GLU A 446 -10.65 -19.89 17.14
N GLU A 447 -11.76 -19.55 16.48
CA GLU A 447 -12.22 -20.25 15.27
C GLU A 447 -11.26 -19.99 14.10
N ALA A 448 -10.80 -18.75 13.90
CA ALA A 448 -9.82 -18.42 12.85
C ALA A 448 -8.50 -19.18 13.06
N GLN A 449 -8.02 -19.26 14.31
CA GLN A 449 -6.82 -20.00 14.65
C GLN A 449 -6.99 -21.51 14.44
N ARG A 450 -8.11 -22.09 14.88
CA ARG A 450 -8.45 -23.51 14.65
C ARG A 450 -8.42 -23.86 13.18
N LEU A 451 -9.05 -23.03 12.35
CA LEU A 451 -9.09 -23.23 10.90
C LEU A 451 -7.68 -23.14 10.29
N ALA A 452 -6.85 -22.20 10.73
CA ALA A 452 -5.47 -22.08 10.28
C ALA A 452 -4.63 -23.31 10.64
N ASP A 453 -4.78 -23.83 11.85
CA ASP A 453 -4.07 -25.03 12.33
C ASP A 453 -4.52 -26.28 11.56
N GLU A 454 -5.82 -26.41 11.25
CA GLU A 454 -6.37 -27.49 10.43
C GLU A 454 -5.72 -27.50 9.04
N PHE A 455 -5.76 -26.37 8.33
CA PHE A 455 -5.17 -26.30 6.98
C PHE A 455 -3.65 -26.41 6.98
N LYS A 456 -2.98 -25.96 8.03
CA LYS A 456 -1.55 -26.20 8.22
C LYS A 456 -1.25 -27.68 8.35
N ALA A 457 -2.02 -28.42 9.16
CA ALA A 457 -1.88 -29.88 9.29
C ALA A 457 -2.13 -30.62 7.98
N VAL A 458 -3.15 -30.22 7.21
CA VAL A 458 -3.42 -30.75 5.87
C VAL A 458 -2.22 -30.57 4.95
N LEU A 459 -1.67 -29.34 4.85
CA LEU A 459 -0.51 -29.06 4.00
C LEU A 459 0.73 -29.86 4.43
N LEU A 460 0.99 -29.96 5.73
CA LEU A 460 2.08 -30.77 6.27
C LEU A 460 1.91 -32.26 5.93
N SER A 461 0.67 -32.77 5.89
CA SER A 461 0.38 -34.16 5.50
C SER A 461 0.68 -34.44 4.02
N TYR A 462 0.67 -33.40 3.17
CA TYR A 462 1.03 -33.54 1.76
C TYR A 462 2.54 -33.60 1.53
N LEU A 463 3.34 -33.16 2.51
CA LEU A 463 4.80 -33.16 2.48
C LEU A 463 5.41 -34.50 2.94
N ASN A 464 4.61 -35.34 3.61
CA ASN A 464 5.00 -36.68 4.07
C ASN A 464 4.50 -37.75 3.08
#